data_ad0f48c12866ae1b9574820ae1dda507
#
_entry.id   ad0f48c12866ae1b9574820ae1dda507
#
_cell.length_a   1.000
_cell.length_b   1.000
_cell.length_c   1.000
_cell.angle_alpha   90.00
_cell.angle_beta   90.00
_cell.angle_gamma   90.00
#
_symmetry.space_group_name_H-M   'P 1'
#
loop_
_entity.id
_entity.type
_entity.pdbx_description
1 polymer ?
#
loop_
_entity_poly.entity_id
_entity_poly.type
_entity_poly.pdbx_seq_one_letter_code
_entity_poly.pdbx_strand_id
1 'polypeptide(L)'
;EAHCISQWGQDFRPSYLRILDFIDSLPRRPIVSAFTATATREVKDDIAQTLRLRDPEIVITGFDRPNLYYRVETTRRKDAFVADYVRSHPGESGIIYCATRKNVDAVQEMLRGEDISAARYHAGMTNEERRQSQNDFIYDAAPVIVATNAFGMGIDKSNVRYVIHYNMPQSMENYYQEAGRAGRDGLPSQCILLFSPQDIVINRFLLDHKENDDLDDEAADLLRARDNQRLQAMANYCQTTGCLRNYILRYFGEEPAEPCGSCGNCDREFEEVDMTAQAKWMINCVAETRGRYGKGVVLNTLRGANMARLRELGAMDYRSYGQLKDCTRDELDCLLAQLLEEGYLVQTDDQYAVLHMGNITPLKQGAQVVVKLPPKPEPAEAAPKKHKAGKAAQKGKAALTGDSADLFEQLRALRMRLAQAEKLPPYLVFGDKTLVDMCAKAPRQLEDMKEIYGMGERKFAKYGKQFFAAIEDYRREHPEAEFTGA
;
A
#
# COMPACT_ATOMS: atom_id res chain seq x y z
N GLU A 1 9.21 4.66 -16.65
CA GLU A 1 9.33 5.42 -15.39
C GLU A 1 9.72 6.89 -15.67
N ALA A 2 8.85 7.61 -16.43
CA ALA A 2 9.14 8.98 -16.82
C ALA A 2 9.23 9.96 -15.63
N HIS A 3 8.62 9.62 -14.50
CA HIS A 3 8.73 10.43 -13.28
C HIS A 3 10.17 10.59 -12.76
N CYS A 4 11.09 9.68 -13.14
CA CYS A 4 12.49 9.79 -12.76
C CYS A 4 13.22 11.00 -13.38
N ILE A 5 12.67 11.63 -14.43
CA ILE A 5 13.23 12.85 -15.01
C ILE A 5 12.87 14.10 -14.22
N SER A 6 11.81 14.03 -13.43
CA SER A 6 11.26 15.15 -12.68
C SER A 6 11.94 15.26 -11.31
N GLN A 7 12.43 16.44 -10.99
CA GLN A 7 12.90 16.75 -9.62
C GLN A 7 11.75 16.69 -8.59
N TRP A 8 10.50 16.76 -9.04
CA TRP A 8 9.30 16.56 -8.24
C TRP A 8 8.92 15.09 -8.11
N GLY A 9 9.57 14.19 -8.88
CA GLY A 9 9.34 12.75 -8.85
C GLY A 9 9.98 12.09 -7.61
N GLN A 10 9.43 10.94 -7.21
CA GLN A 10 9.86 10.18 -6.04
C GLN A 10 11.25 9.55 -6.16
N ASP A 11 11.71 9.29 -7.39
CA ASP A 11 12.97 8.62 -7.71
C ASP A 11 13.70 9.43 -8.78
N PHE A 12 13.95 10.71 -8.46
CA PHE A 12 14.68 11.60 -9.37
C PHE A 12 16.06 11.04 -9.65
N ARG A 13 16.40 10.95 -10.92
CA ARG A 13 17.70 10.46 -11.42
C ARG A 13 18.32 11.50 -12.33
N PRO A 14 19.36 12.21 -11.90
CA PRO A 14 20.03 13.22 -12.72
C PRO A 14 20.44 12.73 -14.10
N SER A 15 20.81 11.44 -14.22
CA SER A 15 21.14 10.82 -15.50
C SER A 15 20.00 10.80 -16.52
N TYR A 16 18.74 10.87 -16.08
CA TYR A 16 17.58 10.96 -16.98
C TYR A 16 17.49 12.29 -17.70
N LEU A 17 18.05 13.36 -17.18
CA LEU A 17 18.13 14.66 -17.87
C LEU A 17 18.94 14.55 -19.18
N ARG A 18 19.92 13.64 -19.24
CA ARG A 18 20.69 13.37 -20.45
C ARG A 18 19.88 12.77 -21.60
N ILE A 19 18.65 12.29 -21.32
CA ILE A 19 17.74 11.81 -22.37
C ILE A 19 17.41 12.94 -23.34
N LEU A 20 17.21 14.17 -22.83
CA LEU A 20 16.97 15.33 -23.68
C LEU A 20 18.19 15.67 -24.55
N ASP A 21 19.39 15.66 -23.96
CA ASP A 21 20.64 15.91 -24.68
C ASP A 21 20.81 14.89 -25.82
N PHE A 22 20.51 13.62 -25.54
CA PHE A 22 20.53 12.57 -26.56
C PHE A 22 19.50 12.85 -27.67
N ILE A 23 18.25 13.19 -27.33
CA ILE A 23 17.20 13.51 -28.30
C ILE A 23 17.62 14.69 -29.18
N ASP A 24 18.21 15.74 -28.58
CA ASP A 24 18.65 16.95 -29.28
C ASP A 24 19.91 16.70 -30.15
N SER A 25 20.70 15.66 -29.86
CA SER A 25 21.86 15.25 -30.68
C SER A 25 21.46 14.51 -31.96
N LEU A 26 20.23 14.05 -32.11
CA LEU A 26 19.78 13.31 -33.27
C LEU A 26 19.53 14.24 -34.46
N PRO A 27 19.88 13.82 -35.71
CA PRO A 27 19.65 14.63 -36.91
C PRO A 27 18.20 15.03 -37.14
N ARG A 28 17.28 14.24 -36.61
CA ARG A 28 15.84 14.48 -36.62
C ARG A 28 15.25 14.05 -35.30
N ARG A 29 14.48 14.95 -34.67
CA ARG A 29 13.81 14.62 -33.43
C ARG A 29 12.79 13.48 -33.61
N PRO A 30 12.89 12.39 -32.85
CA PRO A 30 11.94 11.29 -32.89
C PRO A 30 10.61 11.68 -32.23
N ILE A 31 9.58 10.85 -32.40
CA ILE A 31 8.38 10.89 -31.56
C ILE A 31 8.81 10.45 -30.15
N VAL A 32 8.45 11.26 -29.17
CA VAL A 32 8.77 11.01 -27.75
C VAL A 32 7.49 10.65 -27.01
N SER A 33 7.49 9.49 -26.36
CA SER A 33 6.40 9.04 -25.48
C SER A 33 6.92 8.84 -24.07
N ALA A 34 6.22 9.38 -23.08
CA ALA A 34 6.56 9.27 -21.67
C ALA A 34 5.47 8.47 -20.92
N PHE A 35 5.89 7.45 -20.18
CA PHE A 35 4.98 6.59 -19.42
C PHE A 35 5.40 6.53 -17.95
N THR A 36 4.44 6.64 -17.05
CA THR A 36 4.64 6.47 -15.62
C THR A 36 3.35 5.96 -14.96
N ALA A 37 3.49 5.18 -13.91
CA ALA A 37 2.35 4.71 -13.12
C ALA A 37 1.97 5.69 -11.99
N THR A 38 2.89 6.58 -11.59
CA THR A 38 2.74 7.47 -10.44
C THR A 38 3.23 8.86 -10.80
N ALA A 39 2.33 9.74 -11.18
CA ALA A 39 2.65 11.14 -11.43
C ALA A 39 1.56 12.02 -10.84
N THR A 40 1.92 12.83 -9.84
CA THR A 40 1.09 13.94 -9.40
C THR A 40 0.95 14.96 -10.53
N ARG A 41 0.10 15.97 -10.34
CA ARG A 41 -0.09 17.01 -11.36
C ARG A 41 1.22 17.72 -11.67
N GLU A 42 1.98 18.08 -10.62
CA GLU A 42 3.26 18.77 -10.73
C GLU A 42 4.28 17.92 -11.51
N VAL A 43 4.35 16.62 -11.22
CA VAL A 43 5.27 15.70 -11.91
C VAL A 43 4.91 15.56 -13.39
N LYS A 44 3.63 15.53 -13.75
CA LYS A 44 3.19 15.48 -15.16
C LYS A 44 3.64 16.71 -15.93
N ASP A 45 3.36 17.89 -15.35
CA ASP A 45 3.68 19.16 -15.98
C ASP A 45 5.21 19.30 -16.18
N ASP A 46 5.98 18.89 -15.17
CA ASP A 46 7.45 18.90 -15.24
C ASP A 46 8.01 17.91 -16.28
N ILE A 47 7.45 16.70 -16.38
CA ILE A 47 7.84 15.73 -17.44
C ILE A 47 7.64 16.35 -18.83
N ALA A 48 6.47 16.98 -19.06
CA ALA A 48 6.15 17.57 -20.35
C ALA A 48 7.11 18.73 -20.70
N GLN A 49 7.44 19.56 -19.72
CA GLN A 49 8.38 20.68 -19.88
C GLN A 49 9.82 20.19 -20.07
N THR A 50 10.30 19.32 -19.19
CA THR A 50 11.69 18.82 -19.21
C THR A 50 11.98 18.06 -20.49
N LEU A 51 11.06 17.21 -20.97
CA LEU A 51 11.21 16.51 -22.25
C LEU A 51 10.88 17.39 -23.46
N ARG A 52 10.43 18.64 -23.26
CA ARG A 52 10.00 19.57 -24.31
C ARG A 52 9.04 18.87 -25.28
N LEU A 53 8.01 18.21 -24.74
CA LEU A 53 7.02 17.52 -25.56
C LEU A 53 6.25 18.54 -26.41
N ARG A 54 6.00 18.19 -27.68
CA ARG A 54 5.34 19.06 -28.64
C ARG A 54 3.90 18.63 -28.80
N ASP A 55 2.95 19.49 -28.40
CA ASP A 55 1.51 19.22 -28.43
C ASP A 55 1.17 17.81 -27.93
N PRO A 56 1.59 17.44 -26.68
CA PRO A 56 1.44 16.08 -26.20
C PRO A 56 -0.03 15.73 -25.95
N GLU A 57 -0.43 14.56 -26.43
CA GLU A 57 -1.65 13.93 -25.94
C GLU A 57 -1.39 13.35 -24.57
N ILE A 58 -2.09 13.84 -23.53
CA ILE A 58 -1.97 13.40 -22.15
C ILE A 58 -3.15 12.50 -21.82
N VAL A 59 -2.87 11.21 -21.60
CA VAL A 59 -3.88 10.21 -21.22
C VAL A 59 -3.68 9.83 -19.77
N ILE A 60 -4.75 9.94 -18.97
CA ILE A 60 -4.77 9.54 -17.56
C ILE A 60 -5.85 8.49 -17.39
N THR A 61 -5.49 7.31 -16.92
CA THR A 61 -6.42 6.17 -16.75
C THR A 61 -7.03 6.09 -15.35
N GLY A 62 -6.67 7.04 -14.46
CA GLY A 62 -7.08 7.04 -13.05
C GLY A 62 -6.21 6.18 -12.15
N PHE A 63 -6.34 6.42 -10.84
CA PHE A 63 -5.59 5.71 -9.78
C PHE A 63 -6.47 4.72 -9.01
N ASP A 64 -7.77 4.67 -9.27
CA ASP A 64 -8.65 3.75 -8.56
C ASP A 64 -8.40 2.29 -8.98
N ARG A 65 -8.24 1.46 -7.98
CA ARG A 65 -8.06 0.01 -8.10
C ARG A 65 -9.13 -0.66 -7.24
N PRO A 66 -10.38 -0.80 -7.74
CA PRO A 66 -11.51 -1.26 -6.93
C PRO A 66 -11.35 -2.68 -6.37
N ASN A 67 -10.52 -3.51 -7.00
CA ASN A 67 -10.20 -4.86 -6.55
C ASN A 67 -9.17 -4.94 -5.42
N LEU A 68 -8.54 -3.82 -5.01
CA LEU A 68 -7.59 -3.80 -3.91
C LEU A 68 -8.28 -3.37 -2.61
N TYR A 69 -8.09 -4.14 -1.56
CA TYR A 69 -8.54 -3.82 -0.22
C TYR A 69 -7.38 -3.27 0.60
N TYR A 70 -7.43 -1.99 0.93
CA TYR A 70 -6.39 -1.30 1.71
C TYR A 70 -6.67 -1.40 3.19
N ARG A 71 -5.64 -1.75 3.98
CA ARG A 71 -5.74 -1.89 5.44
C ARG A 71 -4.45 -1.41 6.11
N VAL A 72 -4.60 -0.60 7.17
CA VAL A 72 -3.50 -0.20 8.05
C VAL A 72 -3.71 -0.85 9.41
N GLU A 73 -2.68 -1.55 9.90
CA GLU A 73 -2.67 -2.22 11.20
C GLU A 73 -1.56 -1.66 12.09
N THR A 74 -1.95 -1.18 13.26
CA THR A 74 -1.00 -0.77 14.30
C THR A 74 -0.77 -1.94 15.23
N THR A 75 0.37 -2.63 15.09
CA THR A 75 0.72 -3.78 15.92
C THR A 75 2.18 -3.74 16.33
N ARG A 76 2.45 -4.20 17.57
CA ARG A 76 3.82 -4.43 18.07
C ARG A 76 4.32 -5.85 17.74
N ARG A 77 3.43 -6.74 17.30
CA ARG A 77 3.71 -8.15 17.02
C ARG A 77 3.66 -8.41 15.51
N LYS A 78 4.46 -7.65 14.75
CA LYS A 78 4.46 -7.72 13.28
C LYS A 78 4.78 -9.13 12.77
N ASP A 79 5.75 -9.82 13.39
CA ASP A 79 6.14 -11.18 13.00
C ASP A 79 4.99 -12.17 13.12
N ALA A 80 4.33 -12.18 14.27
CA ALA A 80 3.18 -13.04 14.51
C ALA A 80 2.03 -12.74 13.54
N PHE A 81 1.77 -11.45 13.27
CA PHE A 81 0.76 -11.05 12.29
C PHE A 81 1.06 -11.61 10.90
N VAL A 82 2.30 -11.46 10.44
CA VAL A 82 2.73 -11.93 9.11
C VAL A 82 2.63 -13.47 9.03
N ALA A 83 3.14 -14.18 10.03
CA ALA A 83 3.08 -15.65 10.05
C ALA A 83 1.63 -16.16 10.05
N ASP A 84 0.77 -15.59 10.90
CA ASP A 84 -0.64 -15.98 11.00
C ASP A 84 -1.40 -15.65 9.71
N TYR A 85 -1.11 -14.49 9.10
CA TYR A 85 -1.73 -14.10 7.84
C TYR A 85 -1.36 -15.06 6.71
N VAL A 86 -0.06 -15.31 6.48
CA VAL A 86 0.39 -16.21 5.41
C VAL A 86 -0.13 -17.62 5.62
N ARG A 87 -0.13 -18.12 6.87
CA ARG A 87 -0.65 -19.45 7.22
C ARG A 87 -2.16 -19.59 6.95
N SER A 88 -2.93 -18.49 7.12
CA SER A 88 -4.37 -18.47 6.84
C SER A 88 -4.71 -18.33 5.35
N HIS A 89 -3.71 -18.10 4.49
CA HIS A 89 -3.85 -17.95 3.03
C HIS A 89 -2.93 -18.93 2.29
N PRO A 90 -3.07 -20.24 2.52
CA PRO A 90 -2.19 -21.24 1.94
C PRO A 90 -2.29 -21.22 0.41
N GLY A 91 -1.14 -21.33 -0.25
CA GLY A 91 -1.06 -21.38 -1.70
C GLY A 91 -1.30 -20.04 -2.41
N GLU A 92 -1.66 -18.97 -1.74
CA GLU A 92 -1.77 -17.64 -2.33
C GLU A 92 -0.38 -17.00 -2.50
N SER A 93 -0.15 -16.36 -3.66
CA SER A 93 1.10 -15.64 -3.89
C SER A 93 1.08 -14.28 -3.19
N GLY A 94 2.14 -13.98 -2.45
CA GLY A 94 2.25 -12.73 -1.69
C GLY A 94 3.63 -12.09 -1.70
N ILE A 95 3.66 -10.77 -1.55
CA ILE A 95 4.89 -9.99 -1.43
C ILE A 95 4.90 -9.33 -0.05
N ILE A 96 6.03 -9.42 0.66
CA ILE A 96 6.24 -8.75 1.95
C ILE A 96 7.37 -7.75 1.79
N TYR A 97 7.05 -6.45 1.87
CA TYR A 97 8.03 -5.39 1.76
C TYR A 97 8.59 -4.98 3.11
N CYS A 98 9.91 -4.92 3.22
CA CYS A 98 10.65 -4.48 4.40
C CYS A 98 11.54 -3.29 4.09
N ALA A 99 11.71 -2.38 5.06
CA ALA A 99 12.53 -1.17 4.88
C ALA A 99 14.03 -1.48 4.80
N THR A 100 14.52 -2.54 5.42
CA THR A 100 15.94 -2.87 5.51
C THR A 100 16.25 -4.32 5.09
N ARG A 101 17.48 -4.54 4.61
CA ARG A 101 17.98 -5.89 4.29
C ARG A 101 17.88 -6.83 5.49
N LYS A 102 18.25 -6.34 6.69
CA LYS A 102 18.17 -7.09 7.94
C LYS A 102 16.75 -7.58 8.24
N ASN A 103 15.75 -6.73 8.01
CA ASN A 103 14.35 -7.13 8.21
C ASN A 103 13.91 -8.17 7.17
N VAL A 104 14.39 -8.07 5.92
CA VAL A 104 14.11 -9.09 4.88
C VAL A 104 14.62 -10.45 5.32
N ASP A 105 15.89 -10.53 5.75
CA ASP A 105 16.50 -11.78 6.21
C ASP A 105 15.76 -12.33 7.43
N ALA A 106 15.46 -11.50 8.44
CA ALA A 106 14.79 -11.94 9.66
C ALA A 106 13.36 -12.44 9.41
N VAL A 107 12.57 -11.73 8.59
CA VAL A 107 11.19 -12.14 8.27
C VAL A 107 11.18 -13.42 7.44
N GLN A 108 12.09 -13.55 6.48
CA GLN A 108 12.21 -14.76 5.68
C GLN A 108 12.62 -15.97 6.53
N GLU A 109 13.58 -15.80 7.44
CA GLU A 109 14.01 -16.86 8.36
C GLU A 109 12.88 -17.28 9.33
N MET A 110 12.14 -16.30 9.85
CA MET A 110 10.95 -16.52 10.67
C MET A 110 9.91 -17.36 9.92
N LEU A 111 9.57 -17.00 8.68
CA LEU A 111 8.62 -17.76 7.87
C LEU A 111 9.07 -19.19 7.58
N ARG A 112 10.35 -19.38 7.30
CA ARG A 112 10.94 -20.72 7.10
C ARG A 112 10.90 -21.56 8.38
N GLY A 113 11.09 -20.94 9.55
CA GLY A 113 10.96 -21.59 10.85
C GLY A 113 9.53 -22.06 11.16
N GLU A 114 8.54 -21.51 10.45
CA GLU A 114 7.12 -21.88 10.52
C GLU A 114 6.70 -22.79 9.34
N ASP A 115 7.65 -23.44 8.66
CA ASP A 115 7.45 -24.30 7.49
C ASP A 115 6.79 -23.61 6.29
N ILE A 116 6.92 -22.28 6.19
CA ILE A 116 6.40 -21.50 5.07
C ILE A 116 7.51 -21.29 4.04
N SER A 117 7.30 -21.75 2.80
CA SER A 117 8.23 -21.51 1.70
C SER A 117 8.24 -20.03 1.31
N ALA A 118 9.35 -19.33 1.59
CA ALA A 118 9.52 -17.92 1.30
C ALA A 118 10.90 -17.65 0.67
N ALA A 119 10.90 -16.97 -0.48
CA ALA A 119 12.09 -16.39 -1.09
C ALA A 119 12.44 -15.04 -0.46
N ARG A 120 13.68 -14.57 -0.62
CA ARG A 120 14.11 -13.24 -0.20
C ARG A 120 14.73 -12.47 -1.36
N TYR A 121 14.63 -11.12 -1.32
CA TYR A 121 15.21 -10.30 -2.39
C TYR A 121 15.65 -8.94 -1.85
N HIS A 122 16.94 -8.63 -1.93
CA HIS A 122 17.49 -7.31 -1.60
C HIS A 122 18.84 -7.06 -2.29
N ALA A 123 19.29 -5.81 -2.34
CA ALA A 123 20.49 -5.40 -3.04
C ALA A 123 21.82 -5.99 -2.47
N GLY A 124 21.80 -6.52 -1.25
CA GLY A 124 22.97 -7.21 -0.66
C GLY A 124 23.19 -8.63 -1.17
N MET A 125 22.28 -9.19 -1.96
CA MET A 125 22.41 -10.52 -2.57
C MET A 125 23.17 -10.41 -3.91
N THR A 126 23.82 -11.52 -4.28
CA THR A 126 24.44 -11.65 -5.60
C THR A 126 23.39 -11.61 -6.72
N ASN A 127 23.81 -11.31 -7.93
CA ASN A 127 22.92 -11.30 -9.09
C ASN A 127 22.25 -12.67 -9.32
N GLU A 128 23.00 -13.76 -9.07
CA GLU A 128 22.50 -15.12 -9.23
C GLU A 128 21.45 -15.47 -8.18
N GLU A 129 21.70 -15.16 -6.90
CA GLU A 129 20.71 -15.35 -5.83
C GLU A 129 19.43 -14.56 -6.09
N ARG A 130 19.55 -13.29 -6.53
CA ARG A 130 18.39 -12.46 -6.87
C ARG A 130 17.60 -13.07 -8.03
N ARG A 131 18.28 -13.54 -9.08
CA ARG A 131 17.65 -14.18 -10.22
C ARG A 131 16.93 -15.46 -9.80
N GLN A 132 17.56 -16.30 -8.97
CA GLN A 132 16.95 -17.53 -8.46
C GLN A 132 15.71 -17.22 -7.62
N SER A 133 15.81 -16.33 -6.64
CA SER A 133 14.67 -15.92 -5.80
C SER A 133 13.51 -15.35 -6.60
N GLN A 134 13.80 -14.55 -7.62
CA GLN A 134 12.79 -14.02 -8.54
C GLN A 134 12.12 -15.14 -9.33
N ASN A 135 12.88 -16.09 -9.84
CA ASN A 135 12.35 -17.25 -10.56
C ASN A 135 11.49 -18.11 -9.65
N ASP A 136 11.96 -18.42 -8.43
CA ASP A 136 11.21 -19.22 -7.46
C ASP A 136 9.83 -18.59 -7.18
N PHE A 137 9.77 -17.27 -7.07
CA PHE A 137 8.51 -16.55 -6.89
C PHE A 137 7.64 -16.52 -8.17
N ILE A 138 8.24 -16.26 -9.34
CA ILE A 138 7.50 -16.19 -10.61
C ILE A 138 6.94 -17.54 -11.01
N TYR A 139 7.68 -18.63 -10.76
CA TYR A 139 7.28 -19.98 -11.11
C TYR A 139 6.53 -20.72 -9.99
N ASP A 140 6.11 -20.01 -8.93
CA ASP A 140 5.36 -20.56 -7.79
C ASP A 140 6.11 -21.63 -6.98
N ALA A 141 7.43 -21.73 -7.11
CA ALA A 141 8.27 -22.60 -6.25
C ALA A 141 8.34 -22.03 -4.80
N ALA A 142 8.30 -20.71 -4.67
CA ALA A 142 8.08 -20.01 -3.41
C ALA A 142 6.88 -19.07 -3.56
N PRO A 143 5.74 -19.36 -2.93
CA PRO A 143 4.53 -18.53 -3.05
C PRO A 143 4.70 -17.15 -2.40
N VAL A 144 5.61 -17.01 -1.45
CA VAL A 144 5.89 -15.76 -0.75
C VAL A 144 7.28 -15.25 -1.09
N ILE A 145 7.40 -13.94 -1.30
CA ILE A 145 8.70 -13.28 -1.38
C ILE A 145 8.78 -12.13 -0.38
N VAL A 146 9.87 -12.10 0.39
CA VAL A 146 10.20 -11.02 1.33
C VAL A 146 11.28 -10.16 0.69
N ALA A 147 11.04 -8.86 0.54
CA ALA A 147 11.92 -8.02 -0.24
C ALA A 147 12.03 -6.58 0.27
N THR A 148 13.10 -5.88 -0.14
CA THR A 148 13.13 -4.42 -0.10
C THR A 148 12.48 -3.85 -1.37
N ASN A 149 12.34 -2.51 -1.44
CA ASN A 149 11.88 -1.79 -2.64
C ASN A 149 12.71 -2.10 -3.91
N ALA A 150 13.91 -2.68 -3.77
CA ALA A 150 14.69 -3.15 -4.91
C ALA A 150 13.99 -4.26 -5.72
N PHE A 151 13.02 -4.96 -5.11
CA PHE A 151 12.17 -5.94 -5.79
C PHE A 151 10.96 -5.25 -6.39
N GLY A 152 10.99 -4.99 -7.68
CA GLY A 152 9.84 -4.32 -8.24
C GLY A 152 9.93 -4.05 -9.72
N MET A 153 11.00 -3.49 -10.22
CA MET A 153 11.12 -3.18 -11.65
C MET A 153 11.12 -4.48 -12.48
N GLY A 154 10.17 -4.58 -13.42
CA GLY A 154 10.07 -5.73 -14.32
C GLY A 154 9.36 -6.97 -13.78
N ILE A 155 8.74 -6.92 -12.61
CA ILE A 155 7.92 -8.01 -12.09
C ILE A 155 6.49 -7.87 -12.60
N ASP A 156 6.07 -8.81 -13.45
CA ASP A 156 4.71 -8.86 -14.01
C ASP A 156 3.99 -10.16 -13.65
N LYS A 157 4.01 -10.52 -12.35
CA LYS A 157 3.21 -11.63 -11.82
C LYS A 157 1.79 -11.12 -11.55
N SER A 158 0.82 -11.58 -12.32
CA SER A 158 -0.55 -11.06 -12.28
C SER A 158 -1.37 -11.55 -11.08
N ASN A 159 -1.03 -12.73 -10.54
CA ASN A 159 -1.80 -13.42 -9.51
C ASN A 159 -1.28 -13.22 -8.08
N VAL A 160 -0.69 -12.07 -7.78
CA VAL A 160 -0.33 -11.71 -6.39
C VAL A 160 -1.61 -11.37 -5.62
N ARG A 161 -1.92 -12.16 -4.58
CA ARG A 161 -3.15 -12.01 -3.80
C ARG A 161 -3.02 -11.04 -2.64
N TYR A 162 -1.82 -10.85 -2.12
CA TYR A 162 -1.58 -9.87 -1.07
C TYR A 162 -0.21 -9.22 -1.17
N VAL A 163 -0.17 -7.96 -0.75
CA VAL A 163 1.06 -7.22 -0.49
C VAL A 163 1.03 -6.75 0.97
N ILE A 164 2.02 -7.16 1.75
CA ILE A 164 2.18 -6.74 3.14
C ILE A 164 3.39 -5.81 3.23
N HIS A 165 3.18 -4.59 3.69
CA HIS A 165 4.26 -3.70 4.08
C HIS A 165 4.58 -3.95 5.56
N TYR A 166 5.66 -4.66 5.84
CA TYR A 166 6.15 -4.92 7.19
C TYR A 166 6.60 -3.62 7.90
N ASN A 167 7.14 -2.68 7.13
CA ASN A 167 7.43 -1.32 7.56
C ASN A 167 6.70 -0.32 6.66
N MET A 168 6.41 0.87 7.21
CA MET A 168 5.86 1.97 6.43
C MET A 168 6.82 2.35 5.29
N PRO A 169 6.35 2.48 4.03
CA PRO A 169 7.13 3.01 2.91
C PRO A 169 7.55 4.47 3.14
N GLN A 170 8.50 4.96 2.35
CA GLN A 170 9.01 6.34 2.47
C GLN A 170 8.03 7.38 1.91
N SER A 171 7.16 6.99 0.96
CA SER A 171 6.22 7.89 0.32
C SER A 171 4.94 7.18 -0.13
N MET A 172 3.91 7.96 -0.44
CA MET A 172 2.65 7.45 -0.99
C MET A 172 2.84 6.84 -2.37
N GLU A 173 3.74 7.37 -3.17
CA GLU A 173 4.06 6.85 -4.49
C GLU A 173 4.72 5.46 -4.40
N ASN A 174 5.70 5.30 -3.50
CA ASN A 174 6.30 3.98 -3.23
C ASN A 174 5.23 2.98 -2.78
N TYR A 175 4.39 3.40 -1.81
CA TYR A 175 3.29 2.57 -1.33
C TYR A 175 2.35 2.15 -2.47
N TYR A 176 1.90 3.10 -3.29
CA TYR A 176 0.98 2.82 -4.38
C TYR A 176 1.58 1.90 -5.44
N GLN A 177 2.84 2.10 -5.82
CA GLN A 177 3.55 1.22 -6.78
C GLN A 177 3.73 -0.20 -6.24
N GLU A 178 4.09 -0.34 -4.97
CA GLU A 178 4.32 -1.63 -4.32
C GLU A 178 2.99 -2.35 -4.07
N ALA A 179 2.00 -1.69 -3.50
CA ALA A 179 0.64 -2.21 -3.29
C ALA A 179 -0.04 -2.58 -4.62
N GLY A 180 0.17 -1.77 -5.66
CA GLY A 180 -0.36 -1.98 -7.01
C GLY A 180 0.12 -3.24 -7.73
N ARG A 181 1.08 -3.98 -7.14
CA ARG A 181 1.50 -5.31 -7.64
C ARG A 181 0.47 -6.38 -7.32
N ALA A 182 -0.36 -6.17 -6.30
CA ALA A 182 -1.47 -7.05 -6.00
C ALA A 182 -2.56 -6.95 -7.07
N GLY A 183 -3.21 -8.08 -7.36
CA GLY A 183 -4.43 -8.14 -8.15
C GLY A 183 -4.35 -7.55 -9.55
N ARG A 184 -3.25 -7.69 -10.28
CA ARG A 184 -3.12 -7.22 -11.67
C ARG A 184 -4.05 -7.96 -12.63
N ASP A 185 -4.52 -9.13 -12.26
CA ASP A 185 -5.54 -9.90 -12.97
C ASP A 185 -6.98 -9.41 -12.72
N GLY A 186 -7.16 -8.38 -11.88
CA GLY A 186 -8.45 -7.81 -11.51
C GLY A 186 -9.19 -8.58 -10.41
N LEU A 187 -8.60 -9.66 -9.88
CA LEU A 187 -9.19 -10.37 -8.75
C LEU A 187 -8.95 -9.62 -7.43
N PRO A 188 -9.87 -9.78 -6.45
CA PRO A 188 -9.73 -9.18 -5.13
C PRO A 188 -8.40 -9.52 -4.48
N SER A 189 -7.75 -8.52 -3.93
CA SER A 189 -6.41 -8.66 -3.33
C SER A 189 -6.22 -7.70 -2.15
N GLN A 190 -5.38 -8.09 -1.21
CA GLN A 190 -5.17 -7.38 0.04
C GLN A 190 -3.89 -6.54 0.01
N CYS A 191 -3.97 -5.30 0.46
CA CYS A 191 -2.83 -4.40 0.65
C CYS A 191 -2.79 -4.00 2.13
N ILE A 192 -1.89 -4.64 2.90
CA ILE A 192 -1.83 -4.51 4.35
C ILE A 192 -0.55 -3.76 4.72
N LEU A 193 -0.68 -2.70 5.50
CA LEU A 193 0.44 -1.95 6.01
C LEU A 193 0.51 -2.11 7.54
N LEU A 194 1.63 -2.63 8.04
CA LEU A 194 1.91 -2.78 9.46
C LEU A 194 2.65 -1.53 9.96
N PHE A 195 1.90 -0.59 10.50
CA PHE A 195 2.43 0.68 10.96
C PHE A 195 2.95 0.62 12.40
N SER A 196 4.06 1.31 12.61
CA SER A 196 4.60 1.64 13.93
C SER A 196 5.18 3.05 13.90
N PRO A 197 5.01 3.89 14.94
CA PRO A 197 5.67 5.20 15.00
C PRO A 197 7.19 5.15 14.80
N GLN A 198 7.82 4.03 15.14
CA GLN A 198 9.25 3.79 14.91
C GLN A 198 9.60 3.78 13.42
N ASP A 199 8.67 3.41 12.54
CA ASP A 199 8.90 3.40 11.08
C ASP A 199 9.18 4.82 10.55
N ILE A 200 8.56 5.85 11.13
CA ILE A 200 8.82 7.25 10.76
C ILE A 200 10.27 7.62 11.10
N VAL A 201 10.75 7.22 12.29
CA VAL A 201 12.12 7.48 12.72
C VAL A 201 13.14 6.79 11.82
N ILE A 202 12.89 5.53 11.49
CA ILE A 202 13.74 4.73 10.60
C ILE A 202 13.80 5.37 9.20
N ASN A 203 12.65 5.72 8.63
CA ASN A 203 12.60 6.31 7.30
C ASN A 203 13.27 7.69 7.26
N ARG A 204 13.08 8.52 8.28
CA ARG A 204 13.78 9.81 8.39
C ARG A 204 15.28 9.61 8.43
N PHE A 205 15.76 8.67 9.26
CA PHE A 205 17.18 8.34 9.31
C PHE A 205 17.72 7.90 7.94
N LEU A 206 16.98 7.07 7.20
CA LEU A 206 17.38 6.62 5.85
C LEU A 206 17.43 7.78 4.85
N LEU A 207 16.50 8.73 4.93
CA LEU A 207 16.48 9.92 4.07
C LEU A 207 17.64 10.88 4.39
N ASP A 208 17.94 11.08 5.67
CA ASP A 208 19.03 11.96 6.11
C ASP A 208 20.43 11.43 5.73
N HIS A 209 20.56 10.11 5.53
CA HIS A 209 21.80 9.44 5.14
C HIS A 209 21.83 9.00 3.68
N LYS A 210 20.90 9.50 2.85
CA LYS A 210 20.90 9.26 1.42
C LYS A 210 22.01 10.10 0.78
N GLU A 211 23.01 9.44 0.23
CA GLU A 211 24.10 10.09 -0.52
C GLU A 211 23.54 10.66 -1.84
N ASN A 212 23.80 11.94 -2.09
CA ASN A 212 23.37 12.65 -3.29
C ASN A 212 24.61 13.33 -3.94
N ASP A 213 25.65 12.53 -4.20
CA ASP A 213 26.98 13.00 -4.66
C ASP A 213 26.93 13.78 -5.98
N ASP A 214 25.85 13.61 -6.77
CA ASP A 214 25.68 14.26 -8.09
C ASP A 214 24.96 15.62 -8.02
N LEU A 215 24.56 16.10 -6.83
CA LEU A 215 23.79 17.34 -6.65
C LEU A 215 24.61 18.38 -5.87
N ASP A 216 24.40 19.66 -6.19
CA ASP A 216 24.88 20.75 -5.35
C ASP A 216 24.10 20.83 -4.01
N ASP A 217 24.63 21.57 -3.04
CA ASP A 217 24.07 21.63 -1.68
C ASP A 217 22.62 22.18 -1.69
N GLU A 218 22.30 23.16 -2.54
CA GLU A 218 20.96 23.77 -2.62
C GLU A 218 19.94 22.80 -3.19
N ALA A 219 20.28 22.07 -4.24
CA ALA A 219 19.43 21.03 -4.83
C ALA A 219 19.26 19.84 -3.88
N ALA A 220 20.30 19.47 -3.14
CA ALA A 220 20.24 18.41 -2.13
C ALA A 220 19.31 18.78 -0.96
N ASP A 221 19.35 20.01 -0.47
CA ASP A 221 18.46 20.49 0.60
C ASP A 221 17.00 20.57 0.13
N LEU A 222 16.77 21.02 -1.09
CA LEU A 222 15.42 21.05 -1.67
C LEU A 222 14.85 19.62 -1.83
N LEU A 223 15.66 18.67 -2.28
CA LEU A 223 15.26 17.27 -2.39
C LEU A 223 14.93 16.66 -1.02
N ARG A 224 15.76 16.93 0.02
CA ARG A 224 15.48 16.49 1.40
C ARG A 224 14.17 17.05 1.93
N ALA A 225 13.91 18.35 1.70
CA ALA A 225 12.63 18.95 2.10
C ALA A 225 11.45 18.24 1.48
N ARG A 226 11.50 17.94 0.19
CA ARG A 226 10.46 17.21 -0.55
C ARG A 226 10.30 15.76 -0.06
N ASP A 227 11.40 15.06 0.18
CA ASP A 227 11.36 13.69 0.70
C ASP A 227 10.72 13.65 2.10
N ASN A 228 10.98 14.68 2.94
CA ASN A 228 10.31 14.82 4.24
C ASN A 228 8.80 15.11 4.11
N GLN A 229 8.37 15.92 3.13
CA GLN A 229 6.95 16.15 2.84
C GLN A 229 6.24 14.85 2.45
N ARG A 230 6.85 14.07 1.54
CA ARG A 230 6.33 12.77 1.12
C ARG A 230 6.22 11.78 2.28
N LEU A 231 7.26 11.74 3.14
CA LEU A 231 7.26 10.91 4.35
C LEU A 231 6.14 11.33 5.30
N GLN A 232 5.89 12.63 5.46
CA GLN A 232 4.80 13.13 6.29
C GLN A 232 3.42 12.75 5.72
N ALA A 233 3.22 12.87 4.41
CA ALA A 233 1.99 12.43 3.76
C ALA A 233 1.73 10.93 3.98
N MET A 234 2.78 10.10 3.87
CA MET A 234 2.69 8.67 4.15
C MET A 234 2.38 8.38 5.63
N ALA A 235 2.97 9.11 6.56
CA ALA A 235 2.67 9.01 7.98
C ALA A 235 1.23 9.42 8.30
N ASN A 236 0.72 10.46 7.65
CA ASN A 236 -0.67 10.91 7.78
C ASN A 236 -1.64 9.84 7.24
N TYR A 237 -1.33 9.21 6.09
CA TYR A 237 -2.08 8.06 5.59
C TYR A 237 -2.18 6.91 6.60
N CYS A 238 -1.08 6.59 7.28
CA CYS A 238 -1.07 5.53 8.29
C CYS A 238 -1.90 5.85 9.53
N GLN A 239 -2.18 7.13 9.79
CA GLN A 239 -2.85 7.60 10.99
C GLN A 239 -4.28 8.11 10.73
N THR A 240 -4.69 8.25 9.46
CA THR A 240 -6.04 8.72 9.13
C THR A 240 -7.12 7.75 9.62
N THR A 241 -8.22 8.29 10.09
CA THR A 241 -9.47 7.56 10.35
C THR A 241 -10.45 7.64 9.18
N GLY A 242 -10.15 8.46 8.19
CA GLY A 242 -10.90 8.58 6.94
C GLY A 242 -10.72 7.38 6.00
N CYS A 243 -11.42 7.39 4.88
CA CYS A 243 -11.33 6.33 3.88
C CYS A 243 -9.91 6.22 3.29
N LEU A 244 -9.26 5.06 3.44
CA LEU A 244 -7.89 4.83 2.99
C LEU A 244 -7.77 4.95 1.46
N ARG A 245 -8.73 4.43 0.70
CA ARG A 245 -8.74 4.55 -0.76
C ARG A 245 -8.86 6.01 -1.20
N ASN A 246 -9.78 6.75 -0.60
CA ASN A 246 -9.98 8.16 -0.94
C ASN A 246 -8.75 9.01 -0.60
N TYR A 247 -8.03 8.66 0.46
CA TYR A 247 -6.77 9.33 0.77
C TYR A 247 -5.75 9.16 -0.36
N ILE A 248 -5.59 7.94 -0.89
CA ILE A 248 -4.71 7.65 -2.04
C ILE A 248 -5.17 8.47 -3.27
N LEU A 249 -6.45 8.43 -3.60
CA LEU A 249 -6.99 9.12 -4.78
C LEU A 249 -6.78 10.63 -4.70
N ARG A 250 -7.07 11.25 -3.54
CA ARG A 250 -6.83 12.68 -3.30
C ARG A 250 -5.36 13.05 -3.40
N TYR A 251 -4.47 12.20 -2.89
CA TYR A 251 -3.03 12.43 -3.00
C TYR A 251 -2.56 12.54 -4.46
N PHE A 252 -3.14 11.74 -5.36
CA PHE A 252 -2.84 11.78 -6.79
C PHE A 252 -3.72 12.76 -7.58
N GLY A 253 -4.53 13.58 -6.90
CA GLY A 253 -5.30 14.67 -7.50
C GLY A 253 -6.68 14.28 -8.03
N GLU A 254 -7.23 13.13 -7.60
CA GLU A 254 -8.63 12.76 -7.84
C GLU A 254 -9.51 13.23 -6.66
N GLU A 255 -10.78 13.52 -6.96
CA GLU A 255 -11.75 13.98 -5.96
C GLU A 255 -12.90 12.96 -5.82
N PRO A 256 -12.71 11.89 -5.04
CA PRO A 256 -13.78 10.93 -4.79
C PRO A 256 -14.87 11.57 -3.93
N ALA A 257 -16.14 11.43 -4.36
CA ALA A 257 -17.28 12.05 -3.69
C ALA A 257 -17.65 11.32 -2.37
N GLU A 258 -17.59 9.99 -2.36
CA GLU A 258 -18.05 9.14 -1.26
C GLU A 258 -16.97 8.20 -0.76
N PRO A 259 -17.01 7.77 0.52
CA PRO A 259 -16.15 6.71 1.03
C PRO A 259 -16.29 5.42 0.20
N CYS A 260 -15.19 4.67 0.03
CA CYS A 260 -15.19 3.50 -0.86
C CYS A 260 -16.01 2.30 -0.36
N GLY A 261 -16.40 2.26 0.92
CA GLY A 261 -17.11 1.14 1.55
C GLY A 261 -16.37 -0.21 1.53
N SER A 262 -15.08 -0.23 1.15
CA SER A 262 -14.30 -1.46 1.00
C SER A 262 -12.82 -1.23 1.32
N CYS A 263 -12.54 -0.68 2.49
CA CYS A 263 -11.19 -0.57 3.05
C CYS A 263 -11.23 -0.72 4.57
N GLY A 264 -10.09 -0.96 5.18
CA GLY A 264 -10.01 -1.23 6.61
C GLY A 264 -10.64 -0.16 7.51
N ASN A 265 -10.62 1.11 7.09
CA ASN A 265 -11.25 2.18 7.84
C ASN A 265 -12.77 2.29 7.57
N CYS A 266 -13.23 1.98 6.35
CA CYS A 266 -14.66 1.94 6.06
C CYS A 266 -15.38 0.77 6.74
N ASP A 267 -14.68 -0.36 6.92
CA ASP A 267 -15.22 -1.56 7.57
C ASP A 267 -15.05 -1.54 9.11
N ARG A 268 -14.22 -0.65 9.63
CA ARG A 268 -13.98 -0.53 11.07
C ARG A 268 -15.10 0.26 11.72
N GLU A 269 -15.67 -0.29 12.79
CA GLU A 269 -16.53 0.47 13.67
C GLU A 269 -15.67 1.46 14.47
N PHE A 270 -15.95 2.74 14.30
CA PHE A 270 -15.37 3.81 15.10
C PHE A 270 -16.41 4.33 16.07
N GLU A 271 -15.98 4.68 17.28
CA GLU A 271 -16.80 5.44 18.21
C GLU A 271 -16.70 6.93 17.83
N GLU A 272 -17.83 7.52 17.48
CA GLU A 272 -17.90 8.96 17.21
C GLU A 272 -18.02 9.72 18.53
N VAL A 273 -17.01 10.51 18.87
CA VAL A 273 -16.95 11.26 20.12
C VAL A 273 -16.89 12.75 19.82
N ASP A 274 -17.78 13.53 20.45
CA ASP A 274 -17.70 14.99 20.42
C ASP A 274 -16.48 15.45 21.25
N MET A 275 -15.46 15.93 20.56
CA MET A 275 -14.23 16.46 21.15
C MET A 275 -14.10 17.99 20.94
N THR A 276 -15.21 18.70 20.76
CA THR A 276 -15.22 20.15 20.51
C THR A 276 -14.50 20.94 21.62
N ALA A 277 -14.68 20.54 22.88
CA ALA A 277 -13.99 21.21 24.01
C ALA A 277 -12.47 20.99 23.95
N GLN A 278 -12.04 19.76 23.64
CA GLN A 278 -10.64 19.38 23.49
C GLN A 278 -10.01 20.06 22.27
N ALA A 279 -10.77 20.17 21.16
CA ALA A 279 -10.37 20.88 19.96
C ALA A 279 -10.04 22.36 20.27
N LYS A 280 -10.89 23.05 21.03
CA LYS A 280 -10.63 24.42 21.45
C LYS A 280 -9.34 24.55 22.26
N TRP A 281 -9.05 23.60 23.16
CA TRP A 281 -7.80 23.60 23.92
C TRP A 281 -6.59 23.34 23.01
N MET A 282 -6.69 22.47 22.04
CA MET A 282 -5.61 22.20 21.08
C MET A 282 -5.31 23.41 20.22
N ILE A 283 -6.34 24.06 19.71
CA ILE A 283 -6.23 25.30 18.92
C ILE A 283 -5.61 26.42 19.78
N ASN A 284 -6.05 26.60 21.03
CA ASN A 284 -5.46 27.57 21.94
C ASN A 284 -3.98 27.28 22.21
N CYS A 285 -3.59 26.04 22.38
CA CYS A 285 -2.20 25.66 22.56
C CYS A 285 -1.35 26.05 21.33
N VAL A 286 -1.83 25.80 20.11
CA VAL A 286 -1.16 26.24 18.89
C VAL A 286 -1.06 27.77 18.81
N ALA A 287 -2.08 28.50 19.23
CA ALA A 287 -2.02 29.96 19.32
C ALA A 287 -0.99 30.46 20.34
N GLU A 288 -0.91 29.85 21.53
CA GLU A 288 0.07 30.18 22.57
C GLU A 288 1.51 29.90 22.12
N THR A 289 1.72 28.84 21.33
CA THR A 289 3.01 28.52 20.72
C THR A 289 3.40 29.46 19.59
N ARG A 290 2.49 30.33 19.14
CA ARG A 290 2.65 31.27 18.02
C ARG A 290 3.10 30.60 16.72
N GLY A 291 2.64 29.37 16.49
CA GLY A 291 3.00 28.60 15.31
C GLY A 291 4.52 28.29 15.22
N ARG A 292 5.18 28.00 16.33
CA ARG A 292 6.64 27.73 16.35
C ARG A 292 6.99 26.25 16.54
N TYR A 293 6.02 25.42 16.90
CA TYR A 293 6.30 24.05 17.31
C TYR A 293 5.37 23.07 16.64
N GLY A 294 5.90 21.88 16.40
CA GLY A 294 5.15 20.78 15.83
C GLY A 294 4.36 19.98 16.87
N LYS A 295 3.68 18.95 16.39
CA LYS A 295 2.81 18.02 17.11
C LYS A 295 3.35 17.57 18.46
N GLY A 296 4.67 17.22 18.53
CA GLY A 296 5.27 16.68 19.74
C GLY A 296 5.19 17.65 20.94
N VAL A 297 5.50 18.93 20.73
CA VAL A 297 5.45 19.96 21.77
C VAL A 297 3.99 20.24 22.15
N VAL A 298 3.11 20.45 21.18
CA VAL A 298 1.69 20.77 21.42
C VAL A 298 1.00 19.67 22.24
N LEU A 299 1.11 18.42 21.84
CA LEU A 299 0.43 17.32 22.54
C LEU A 299 1.03 17.04 23.93
N ASN A 300 2.34 17.17 24.09
CA ASN A 300 2.98 17.02 25.41
C ASN A 300 2.60 18.18 26.36
N THR A 301 2.45 19.41 25.85
CA THR A 301 1.96 20.56 26.62
C THR A 301 0.54 20.32 27.10
N LEU A 302 -0.36 19.92 26.21
CA LEU A 302 -1.75 19.63 26.55
C LEU A 302 -1.91 18.52 27.58
N ARG A 303 -1.04 17.51 27.53
CA ARG A 303 -1.01 16.42 28.52
C ARG A 303 -0.32 16.77 29.83
N GLY A 304 0.31 17.92 29.94
CA GLY A 304 1.04 18.32 31.13
C GLY A 304 2.31 17.49 31.38
N ALA A 305 3.00 17.10 30.31
CA ALA A 305 4.21 16.29 30.41
C ALA A 305 5.36 17.08 31.06
N ASN A 306 5.99 16.49 32.08
CA ASN A 306 7.13 17.11 32.77
C ASN A 306 8.44 16.76 32.05
N MET A 307 8.73 17.46 30.94
CA MET A 307 9.91 17.26 30.11
C MET A 307 10.84 18.47 30.14
N ALA A 308 12.16 18.24 30.12
CA ALA A 308 13.18 19.33 30.06
C ALA A 308 12.88 20.30 28.91
N ARG A 309 12.55 19.78 27.74
CA ARG A 309 12.23 20.59 26.57
C ARG A 309 11.06 21.55 26.78
N LEU A 310 10.01 21.17 27.47
CA LEU A 310 8.85 22.04 27.75
C LEU A 310 9.20 23.12 28.75
N ARG A 311 10.10 22.83 29.72
CA ARG A 311 10.62 23.81 30.68
C ARG A 311 11.45 24.87 29.97
N GLU A 312 12.37 24.46 29.11
CA GLU A 312 13.21 25.38 28.31
C GLU A 312 12.39 26.31 27.43
N LEU A 313 11.26 25.82 26.91
CA LEU A 313 10.35 26.59 26.05
C LEU A 313 9.35 27.45 26.81
N GLY A 314 9.31 27.36 28.15
CA GLY A 314 8.31 28.04 28.97
C GLY A 314 6.87 27.53 28.75
N ALA A 315 6.72 26.35 28.14
CA ALA A 315 5.42 25.81 27.81
C ALA A 315 4.59 25.38 29.05
N MET A 316 5.22 25.23 30.18
CA MET A 316 4.53 24.95 31.46
C MET A 316 3.71 26.16 31.97
N ASP A 317 4.00 27.35 31.51
CA ASP A 317 3.28 28.59 31.87
C ASP A 317 2.11 28.89 30.95
N TYR A 318 1.88 28.05 29.92
CA TYR A 318 0.75 28.18 29.01
C TYR A 318 -0.58 27.80 29.68
N ARG A 319 -1.65 28.52 29.37
CA ARG A 319 -3.00 28.20 29.89
C ARG A 319 -3.47 26.81 29.45
N SER A 320 -2.99 26.35 28.30
CA SER A 320 -3.27 25.05 27.75
C SER A 320 -2.50 23.89 28.40
N TYR A 321 -1.49 24.18 29.26
CA TYR A 321 -0.68 23.14 29.87
C TYR A 321 -1.52 22.24 30.80
N GLY A 322 -1.50 20.93 30.54
CA GLY A 322 -2.19 19.92 31.34
C GLY A 322 -3.72 19.90 31.22
N GLN A 323 -4.32 20.70 30.32
CA GLN A 323 -5.79 20.77 30.19
C GLN A 323 -6.38 19.47 29.61
N LEU A 324 -5.59 18.67 28.92
CA LEU A 324 -6.01 17.38 28.34
C LEU A 324 -5.20 16.21 28.89
N LYS A 325 -4.85 16.27 30.19
CA LYS A 325 -4.09 15.20 30.89
C LYS A 325 -4.81 13.85 30.89
N ASP A 326 -6.15 13.89 30.87
CA ASP A 326 -7.00 12.70 30.95
C ASP A 326 -7.22 12.06 29.53
N CYS A 327 -6.83 12.76 28.47
CA CYS A 327 -6.85 12.22 27.12
C CYS A 327 -5.62 11.34 26.86
N THR A 328 -5.83 10.21 26.24
CA THR A 328 -4.73 9.36 25.77
C THR A 328 -3.99 10.03 24.62
N ARG A 329 -2.78 9.56 24.33
CA ARG A 329 -2.01 10.06 23.19
C ARG A 329 -2.74 9.80 21.88
N ASP A 330 -3.34 8.63 21.74
CA ASP A 330 -4.02 8.21 20.52
C ASP A 330 -5.29 9.04 20.27
N GLU A 331 -6.07 9.36 21.31
CA GLU A 331 -7.21 10.28 21.20
C GLU A 331 -6.80 11.67 20.72
N LEU A 332 -5.69 12.21 21.26
CA LEU A 332 -5.17 13.52 20.82
C LEU A 332 -4.57 13.48 19.41
N ASP A 333 -3.99 12.36 19.01
CA ASP A 333 -3.48 12.17 17.66
C ASP A 333 -4.64 12.10 16.64
N CYS A 334 -5.74 11.42 16.97
CA CYS A 334 -6.96 11.41 16.15
C CYS A 334 -7.61 12.81 16.08
N LEU A 335 -7.67 13.53 17.20
CA LEU A 335 -8.20 14.89 17.23
C LEU A 335 -7.36 15.84 16.36
N LEU A 336 -6.04 15.76 16.44
CA LEU A 336 -5.15 16.58 15.62
C LEU A 336 -5.35 16.28 14.13
N ALA A 337 -5.44 15.00 13.77
CA ALA A 337 -5.68 14.60 12.38
C ALA A 337 -6.99 15.19 11.85
N GLN A 338 -8.07 15.13 12.64
CA GLN A 338 -9.37 15.73 12.30
C GLN A 338 -9.28 17.24 12.12
N LEU A 339 -8.58 17.95 13.02
CA LEU A 339 -8.42 19.42 12.94
C LEU A 339 -7.59 19.85 11.72
N LEU A 340 -6.64 19.02 11.29
CA LEU A 340 -5.88 19.25 10.06
C LEU A 340 -6.73 18.98 8.80
N GLU A 341 -7.54 17.91 8.81
CA GLU A 341 -8.43 17.55 7.70
C GLU A 341 -9.52 18.61 7.49
N GLU A 342 -10.11 19.13 8.57
CA GLU A 342 -11.12 20.18 8.52
C GLU A 342 -10.53 21.59 8.31
N GLY A 343 -9.22 21.74 8.25
CA GLY A 343 -8.52 22.99 8.03
C GLY A 343 -8.58 23.99 9.20
N TYR A 344 -8.93 23.53 10.41
CA TYR A 344 -8.83 24.35 11.64
C TYR A 344 -7.41 24.58 12.07
N LEU A 345 -6.53 23.62 11.80
CA LEU A 345 -5.09 23.75 11.91
C LEU A 345 -4.45 23.46 10.56
N VAL A 346 -3.26 24.00 10.36
CA VAL A 346 -2.43 23.76 9.18
C VAL A 346 -1.05 23.35 9.67
N GLN A 347 -0.47 22.36 9.03
CA GLN A 347 0.89 21.92 9.31
C GLN A 347 1.81 22.40 8.20
N THR A 348 2.99 22.94 8.56
CA THR A 348 3.99 23.33 7.56
C THR A 348 4.57 22.08 6.89
N ASP A 349 4.91 22.25 5.62
CA ASP A 349 5.49 21.18 4.80
C ASP A 349 7.04 21.06 4.98
N ASP A 350 7.62 21.79 5.94
CA ASP A 350 9.05 21.75 6.24
C ASP A 350 9.42 20.56 7.17
N GLN A 351 10.72 20.36 7.36
CA GLN A 351 11.26 19.30 8.22
C GLN A 351 10.78 19.36 9.68
N TYR A 352 10.27 20.52 10.13
CA TYR A 352 9.82 20.74 11.51
C TYR A 352 8.34 20.44 11.70
N ALA A 353 7.58 20.36 10.60
CA ALA A 353 6.13 20.07 10.60
C ALA A 353 5.39 20.89 11.67
N VAL A 354 5.57 22.20 11.62
CA VAL A 354 5.05 23.14 12.62
C VAL A 354 3.56 23.32 12.45
N LEU A 355 2.83 23.41 13.57
CA LEU A 355 1.39 23.61 13.56
C LEU A 355 1.05 25.12 13.59
N HIS A 356 0.22 25.55 12.66
CA HIS A 356 -0.32 26.88 12.56
C HIS A 356 -1.84 26.90 12.68
N MET A 357 -2.38 28.07 12.98
CA MET A 357 -3.81 28.32 12.99
C MET A 357 -4.34 28.32 11.55
N GLY A 358 -5.40 27.54 11.30
CA GLY A 358 -6.17 27.58 10.08
C GLY A 358 -7.46 28.42 10.22
N ASN A 359 -8.51 28.06 9.48
CA ASN A 359 -9.80 28.74 9.53
C ASN A 359 -10.68 28.24 10.67
N ILE A 360 -10.66 28.93 11.81
CA ILE A 360 -11.46 28.58 13.00
C ILE A 360 -12.85 29.25 13.03
N THR A 361 -13.26 29.92 11.96
CA THR A 361 -14.55 30.63 11.89
C THR A 361 -15.75 29.71 12.15
N PRO A 362 -15.83 28.49 11.57
CA PRO A 362 -16.93 27.58 11.84
C PRO A 362 -17.05 27.18 13.33
N LEU A 363 -15.92 26.95 14.01
CA LEU A 363 -15.92 26.63 15.45
C LEU A 363 -16.40 27.78 16.32
N LYS A 364 -16.13 29.02 15.94
CA LYS A 364 -16.66 30.22 16.61
C LYS A 364 -18.14 30.37 16.41
N GLN A 365 -18.68 29.84 15.32
CA GLN A 365 -20.12 29.84 14.98
C GLN A 365 -20.86 28.64 15.53
N GLY A 366 -20.21 27.78 16.32
CA GLY A 366 -20.82 26.65 17.02
C GLY A 366 -20.71 25.30 16.30
N ALA A 367 -19.85 25.17 15.29
CA ALA A 367 -19.56 23.89 14.69
C ALA A 367 -18.99 22.92 15.76
N GLN A 368 -19.40 21.65 15.68
CA GLN A 368 -18.88 20.58 16.51
C GLN A 368 -17.71 19.90 15.82
N VAL A 369 -16.75 19.41 16.62
CA VAL A 369 -15.67 18.56 16.15
C VAL A 369 -15.93 17.15 16.65
N VAL A 370 -16.40 16.30 15.75
CA VAL A 370 -16.66 14.88 16.02
C VAL A 370 -15.44 14.07 15.53
N VAL A 371 -14.83 13.35 16.44
CA VAL A 371 -13.63 12.56 16.16
C VAL A 371 -13.99 11.07 16.17
N LYS A 372 -13.53 10.38 15.13
CA LYS A 372 -13.63 8.92 15.04
C LYS A 372 -12.50 8.28 15.84
N LEU A 373 -12.82 7.69 16.96
CA LEU A 373 -11.86 6.97 17.79
C LEU A 373 -11.95 5.46 17.53
N PRO A 374 -10.82 4.75 17.47
CA PRO A 374 -10.84 3.30 17.44
C PRO A 374 -11.49 2.79 18.74
N PRO A 375 -12.27 1.70 18.67
CA PRO A 375 -12.88 1.13 19.87
C PRO A 375 -11.80 0.81 20.90
N LYS A 376 -12.05 1.17 22.17
CA LYS A 376 -11.12 0.89 23.27
C LYS A 376 -10.92 -0.63 23.34
N PRO A 377 -9.66 -1.11 23.41
CA PRO A 377 -9.43 -2.53 23.61
C PRO A 377 -10.11 -2.94 24.91
N GLU A 378 -11.05 -3.90 24.83
CA GLU A 378 -11.58 -4.53 26.03
C GLU A 378 -10.42 -5.06 26.89
N PRO A 379 -10.45 -4.94 28.23
CA PRO A 379 -9.45 -5.52 29.09
C PRO A 379 -9.27 -6.98 28.72
N ALA A 380 -8.04 -7.37 28.43
CA ALA A 380 -7.71 -8.71 27.95
C ALA A 380 -8.08 -9.76 29.01
N GLU A 381 -9.25 -10.35 28.90
CA GLU A 381 -9.46 -11.69 29.42
C GLU A 381 -8.70 -12.67 28.54
N ALA A 382 -7.82 -13.42 29.19
CA ALA A 382 -6.93 -14.36 28.54
C ALA A 382 -7.71 -15.52 27.89
N ALA A 383 -7.97 -15.41 26.59
CA ALA A 383 -8.20 -16.56 25.71
C ALA A 383 -7.95 -16.14 24.25
N PRO A 384 -7.38 -16.99 23.38
CA PRO A 384 -7.14 -16.63 21.99
C PRO A 384 -8.49 -16.53 21.27
N LYS A 385 -9.05 -15.32 21.18
CA LYS A 385 -10.15 -15.07 20.27
C LYS A 385 -9.60 -15.22 18.85
N LYS A 386 -10.02 -16.27 18.16
CA LYS A 386 -9.94 -16.38 16.72
C LYS A 386 -10.43 -15.06 16.14
N HIS A 387 -9.50 -14.30 15.53
CA HIS A 387 -9.90 -13.16 14.72
C HIS A 387 -10.90 -13.69 13.69
N LYS A 388 -12.16 -13.35 13.84
CA LYS A 388 -13.10 -13.45 12.74
C LYS A 388 -12.52 -12.53 11.67
N ALA A 389 -11.91 -13.12 10.64
CA ALA A 389 -11.66 -12.40 9.40
C ALA A 389 -12.98 -11.70 9.07
N GLY A 390 -12.92 -10.36 9.01
CA GLY A 390 -14.14 -9.57 8.83
C GLY A 390 -14.89 -10.11 7.61
N LYS A 391 -16.23 -10.11 7.67
CA LYS A 391 -17.11 -10.59 6.59
C LYS A 391 -16.79 -9.97 5.22
N ALA A 392 -16.06 -8.86 5.18
CA ALA A 392 -15.57 -8.23 3.95
C ALA A 392 -14.40 -8.99 3.28
N ALA A 393 -13.52 -9.67 4.04
CA ALA A 393 -12.49 -10.54 3.46
C ALA A 393 -13.12 -11.73 2.72
N GLN A 394 -14.35 -12.11 3.04
CA GLN A 394 -15.10 -13.15 2.33
C GLN A 394 -15.86 -12.62 1.10
N LYS A 395 -16.15 -11.31 0.99
CA LYS A 395 -16.72 -10.74 -0.25
C LYS A 395 -15.70 -10.59 -1.38
N GLY A 396 -14.43 -10.71 -1.10
CA GLY A 396 -13.35 -10.64 -2.10
C GLY A 396 -12.88 -11.98 -2.67
N LYS A 397 -13.23 -13.11 -2.06
CA LYS A 397 -13.24 -14.40 -2.75
C LYS A 397 -14.50 -14.36 -3.62
N ALA A 398 -14.36 -14.43 -4.93
CA ALA A 398 -15.31 -15.23 -5.71
C ALA A 398 -15.22 -16.59 -5.01
N ALA A 399 -16.09 -16.82 -4.04
CA ALA A 399 -15.93 -17.92 -3.12
C ALA A 399 -16.34 -19.18 -3.86
N LEU A 400 -15.36 -19.78 -4.52
CA LEU A 400 -15.45 -21.17 -4.85
C LEU A 400 -15.55 -21.89 -3.51
N THR A 401 -16.68 -22.50 -3.22
CA THR A 401 -16.94 -23.25 -2.00
C THR A 401 -17.13 -24.72 -2.35
N GLY A 402 -16.74 -25.61 -1.48
CA GLY A 402 -16.93 -27.06 -1.69
C GLY A 402 -16.25 -27.56 -2.98
N ASP A 403 -16.99 -28.29 -3.78
CA ASP A 403 -16.48 -28.96 -5.00
C ASP A 403 -15.80 -28.03 -6.00
N SER A 404 -16.26 -26.79 -6.12
CA SER A 404 -15.62 -25.79 -6.99
C SER A 404 -14.23 -25.39 -6.51
N ALA A 405 -13.97 -25.40 -5.20
CA ALA A 405 -12.65 -25.11 -4.65
C ALA A 405 -11.68 -26.29 -4.85
N ASP A 406 -12.17 -27.51 -4.72
CA ASP A 406 -11.37 -28.72 -4.95
C ASP A 406 -11.02 -28.86 -6.44
N LEU A 407 -11.96 -28.60 -7.33
CA LEU A 407 -11.71 -28.55 -8.77
C LEU A 407 -10.67 -27.47 -9.13
N PHE A 408 -10.74 -26.29 -8.48
CA PHE A 408 -9.77 -25.22 -8.70
C PHE A 408 -8.34 -25.67 -8.39
N GLU A 409 -8.13 -26.37 -7.27
CA GLU A 409 -6.80 -26.86 -6.92
C GLU A 409 -6.30 -27.95 -7.89
N GLN A 410 -7.18 -28.80 -8.41
CA GLN A 410 -6.82 -29.76 -9.46
C GLN A 410 -6.42 -29.06 -10.77
N LEU A 411 -7.19 -28.07 -11.22
CA LEU A 411 -6.85 -27.29 -12.42
C LEU A 411 -5.57 -26.46 -12.21
N ARG A 412 -5.34 -25.98 -11.00
CA ARG A 412 -4.10 -25.30 -10.63
C ARG A 412 -2.89 -26.22 -10.72
N ALA A 413 -3.01 -27.45 -10.21
CA ALA A 413 -1.97 -28.46 -10.31
C ALA A 413 -1.68 -28.86 -11.77
N LEU A 414 -2.71 -29.00 -12.60
CA LEU A 414 -2.57 -29.23 -14.03
C LEU A 414 -1.84 -28.08 -14.72
N ARG A 415 -2.25 -26.83 -14.44
CA ARG A 415 -1.57 -25.62 -14.94
C ARG A 415 -0.09 -25.62 -14.60
N MET A 416 0.26 -25.94 -13.35
CA MET A 416 1.64 -26.01 -12.91
C MET A 416 2.47 -27.03 -13.70
N ARG A 417 1.93 -28.24 -13.90
CA ARG A 417 2.60 -29.29 -14.70
C ARG A 417 2.85 -28.85 -16.15
N LEU A 418 1.85 -28.21 -16.78
CA LEU A 418 1.97 -27.75 -18.15
C LEU A 418 2.98 -26.59 -18.28
N ALA A 419 2.94 -25.66 -17.33
CA ALA A 419 3.86 -24.54 -17.26
C ALA A 419 5.32 -25.02 -17.10
N GLN A 420 5.57 -25.98 -16.21
CA GLN A 420 6.89 -26.58 -16.01
C GLN A 420 7.39 -27.28 -17.28
N ALA A 421 6.54 -28.05 -17.94
CA ALA A 421 6.90 -28.74 -19.19
C ALA A 421 7.30 -27.76 -20.30
N GLU A 422 6.68 -26.60 -20.35
CA GLU A 422 6.95 -25.57 -21.35
C GLU A 422 7.98 -24.50 -20.87
N LYS A 423 8.44 -24.58 -19.63
CA LYS A 423 9.34 -23.59 -19.01
C LYS A 423 8.74 -22.17 -19.04
N LEU A 424 7.43 -22.08 -18.79
CA LEU A 424 6.67 -20.82 -18.73
C LEU A 424 6.16 -20.56 -17.31
N PRO A 425 6.04 -19.30 -16.89
CA PRO A 425 5.31 -18.95 -15.67
C PRO A 425 3.86 -19.47 -15.71
N PRO A 426 3.32 -20.07 -14.63
CA PRO A 426 2.00 -20.69 -14.61
C PRO A 426 0.86 -19.74 -15.03
N TYR A 427 0.92 -18.47 -14.66
CA TYR A 427 -0.10 -17.48 -15.02
C TYR A 427 -0.13 -17.14 -16.53
N LEU A 428 0.91 -17.47 -17.29
CA LEU A 428 0.92 -17.33 -18.76
C LEU A 428 0.15 -18.46 -19.47
N VAL A 429 0.06 -19.63 -18.85
CA VAL A 429 -0.81 -20.69 -19.33
C VAL A 429 -2.27 -20.23 -19.17
N PHE A 430 -2.71 -20.06 -17.93
CA PHE A 430 -3.98 -19.42 -17.58
C PHE A 430 -3.85 -18.63 -16.27
N GLY A 431 -4.46 -17.45 -16.23
CA GLY A 431 -4.60 -16.69 -14.98
C GLY A 431 -5.60 -17.35 -14.02
N ASP A 432 -5.55 -17.01 -12.74
CA ASP A 432 -6.46 -17.55 -11.73
C ASP A 432 -7.92 -17.24 -12.08
N LYS A 433 -8.21 -16.06 -12.65
CA LYS A 433 -9.55 -15.69 -13.12
C LYS A 433 -10.10 -16.65 -14.17
N THR A 434 -9.24 -17.17 -15.05
CA THR A 434 -9.63 -18.17 -16.04
C THR A 434 -9.98 -19.50 -15.37
N LEU A 435 -9.18 -19.94 -14.38
CA LEU A 435 -9.46 -21.16 -13.64
C LEU A 435 -10.75 -21.03 -12.80
N VAL A 436 -10.96 -19.88 -12.17
CA VAL A 436 -12.22 -19.59 -11.45
C VAL A 436 -13.41 -19.68 -12.36
N ASP A 437 -13.34 -19.08 -13.56
CA ASP A 437 -14.42 -19.13 -14.54
C ASP A 437 -14.67 -20.55 -15.07
N MET A 438 -13.60 -21.37 -15.23
CA MET A 438 -13.72 -22.80 -15.54
C MET A 438 -14.46 -23.57 -14.44
N CYS A 439 -14.16 -23.31 -13.17
CA CYS A 439 -14.83 -23.96 -12.04
C CYS A 439 -16.29 -23.52 -11.91
N ALA A 440 -16.56 -22.24 -12.14
CA ALA A 440 -17.90 -21.67 -12.05
C ALA A 440 -18.84 -22.19 -13.17
N LYS A 441 -18.35 -22.18 -14.40
CA LYS A 441 -19.13 -22.62 -15.57
C LYS A 441 -19.15 -24.14 -15.75
N ALA A 442 -18.11 -24.81 -15.25
CA ALA A 442 -17.90 -26.25 -15.37
C ALA A 442 -18.33 -26.80 -16.73
N PRO A 443 -17.64 -26.46 -17.84
CA PRO A 443 -18.04 -26.76 -19.21
C PRO A 443 -18.44 -28.25 -19.41
N ARG A 444 -19.48 -28.49 -20.15
CA ARG A 444 -19.99 -29.84 -20.42
C ARG A 444 -19.59 -30.39 -21.80
N GLN A 445 -19.21 -29.50 -22.70
CA GLN A 445 -18.68 -29.84 -24.01
C GLN A 445 -17.39 -29.10 -24.24
N LEU A 446 -16.52 -29.66 -25.10
CA LEU A 446 -15.23 -29.02 -25.38
C LEU A 446 -15.40 -27.60 -25.97
N GLU A 447 -16.45 -27.41 -26.76
CA GLU A 447 -16.78 -26.12 -27.36
C GLU A 447 -17.10 -25.03 -26.33
N ASP A 448 -17.72 -25.40 -25.20
CA ASP A 448 -18.08 -24.48 -24.13
C ASP A 448 -16.81 -23.83 -23.48
N MET A 449 -15.67 -24.50 -23.63
CA MET A 449 -14.39 -23.95 -23.18
C MET A 449 -14.04 -22.63 -23.87
N LYS A 450 -14.57 -22.36 -25.06
CA LYS A 450 -14.34 -21.09 -25.77
C LYS A 450 -15.04 -19.92 -25.12
N GLU A 451 -16.06 -20.15 -24.30
CA GLU A 451 -16.79 -19.13 -23.56
C GLU A 451 -16.14 -18.79 -22.21
N ILE A 452 -15.07 -19.50 -21.85
CA ILE A 452 -14.31 -19.25 -20.63
C ILE A 452 -13.49 -17.96 -20.77
N TYR A 453 -13.54 -17.13 -19.75
CA TYR A 453 -12.75 -15.90 -19.71
C TYR A 453 -11.25 -16.18 -19.94
N GLY A 454 -10.65 -15.47 -20.89
CA GLY A 454 -9.21 -15.63 -21.21
C GLY A 454 -8.87 -16.87 -22.05
N MET A 455 -9.85 -17.61 -22.53
CA MET A 455 -9.72 -18.75 -23.44
C MET A 455 -9.76 -18.26 -24.91
N GLY A 456 -8.68 -17.59 -25.36
CA GLY A 456 -8.57 -17.25 -26.78
C GLY A 456 -8.25 -18.47 -27.66
N GLU A 457 -8.47 -18.36 -28.97
CA GLU A 457 -8.29 -19.46 -29.93
C GLU A 457 -6.96 -20.21 -29.80
N ARG A 458 -5.86 -19.49 -29.62
CA ARG A 458 -4.52 -20.10 -29.44
C ARG A 458 -4.42 -20.92 -28.16
N LYS A 459 -4.96 -20.44 -27.07
CA LYS A 459 -4.95 -21.14 -25.78
C LYS A 459 -5.92 -22.32 -25.78
N PHE A 460 -7.08 -22.16 -26.42
CA PHE A 460 -8.02 -23.24 -26.64
C PHE A 460 -7.39 -24.40 -27.43
N ALA A 461 -6.75 -24.09 -28.56
CA ALA A 461 -6.10 -25.11 -29.40
C ALA A 461 -4.98 -25.85 -28.64
N LYS A 462 -4.25 -25.13 -27.75
CA LYS A 462 -3.08 -25.66 -27.07
C LYS A 462 -3.42 -26.40 -25.78
N TYR A 463 -4.32 -25.87 -24.96
CA TYR A 463 -4.60 -26.34 -23.61
C TYR A 463 -6.04 -26.78 -23.37
N GLY A 464 -6.98 -26.34 -24.22
CA GLY A 464 -8.40 -26.51 -23.98
C GLY A 464 -8.80 -27.96 -23.73
N LYS A 465 -8.32 -28.92 -24.54
CA LYS A 465 -8.59 -30.35 -24.37
C LYS A 465 -8.13 -30.91 -23.03
N GLN A 466 -6.97 -30.48 -22.54
CA GLN A 466 -6.37 -30.99 -21.28
C GLN A 466 -7.14 -30.51 -20.07
N PHE A 467 -7.53 -29.23 -20.06
CA PHE A 467 -8.33 -28.67 -18.98
C PHE A 467 -9.77 -29.18 -19.00
N PHE A 468 -10.36 -29.35 -20.19
CA PHE A 468 -11.68 -29.96 -20.33
C PHE A 468 -11.68 -31.39 -19.78
N ALA A 469 -10.69 -32.20 -20.15
CA ALA A 469 -10.58 -33.58 -19.65
C ALA A 469 -10.48 -33.63 -18.13
N ALA A 470 -9.72 -32.73 -17.52
CA ALA A 470 -9.61 -32.65 -16.06
C ALA A 470 -10.95 -32.29 -15.39
N ILE A 471 -11.76 -31.41 -16.00
CA ILE A 471 -13.09 -31.05 -15.50
C ILE A 471 -14.05 -32.25 -15.67
N GLU A 472 -13.97 -33.00 -16.77
CA GLU A 472 -14.79 -34.22 -17.00
C GLU A 472 -14.41 -35.32 -15.98
N ASP A 473 -13.12 -35.54 -15.75
CA ASP A 473 -12.64 -36.53 -14.78
C ASP A 473 -13.13 -36.20 -13.37
N TYR A 474 -12.98 -34.92 -12.94
CA TYR A 474 -13.51 -34.47 -11.67
C TYR A 474 -15.01 -34.69 -11.51
N ARG A 475 -15.77 -34.38 -12.55
CA ARG A 475 -17.24 -34.57 -12.56
C ARG A 475 -17.63 -36.05 -12.52
N ARG A 476 -16.82 -36.94 -13.09
CA ARG A 476 -17.02 -38.39 -13.04
C ARG A 476 -16.75 -38.96 -11.65
N GLU A 477 -15.74 -38.43 -10.99
CA GLU A 477 -15.35 -38.83 -9.63
C GLU A 477 -16.31 -38.27 -8.58
N HIS A 478 -16.95 -37.12 -8.86
CA HIS A 478 -17.88 -36.43 -7.98
C HIS A 478 -19.23 -36.15 -8.63
N PRO A 479 -20.09 -37.20 -8.83
CA PRO A 479 -21.34 -37.07 -9.56
C PRO A 479 -22.35 -36.10 -8.91
N GLU A 480 -22.26 -35.91 -7.59
CA GLU A 480 -23.12 -35.03 -6.79
C GLU A 480 -22.55 -33.62 -6.65
N ALA A 481 -21.42 -33.31 -7.33
CA ALA A 481 -20.73 -32.01 -7.19
C ALA A 481 -21.62 -30.88 -7.72
N GLU A 482 -21.81 -29.86 -6.87
CA GLU A 482 -22.47 -28.60 -7.20
C GLU A 482 -21.43 -27.52 -7.53
N PHE A 483 -21.40 -27.09 -8.79
CA PHE A 483 -20.53 -26.02 -9.26
C PHE A 483 -21.25 -24.68 -9.14
N THR A 484 -20.89 -23.93 -8.11
CA THR A 484 -21.42 -22.58 -7.87
C THR A 484 -20.40 -21.54 -8.27
N GLY A 485 -20.75 -20.72 -9.28
CA GLY A 485 -20.04 -19.50 -9.61
C GLY A 485 -20.66 -18.30 -8.89
N ALA A 486 -19.83 -17.38 -8.40
CA ALA A 486 -20.28 -16.10 -7.87
C ALA A 486 -20.63 -15.13 -9.00
#